data_b3cf19a0fb481906ccfdab4d3b2bb38f
#
_entry.id   b3cf19a0fb481906ccfdab4d3b2bb38f
#
_cell.length_a   1.000
_cell.length_b   1.000
_cell.length_c   1.000
_cell.angle_alpha   90.00
_cell.angle_beta   90.00
_cell.angle_gamma   90.00
#
_symmetry.space_group_name_H-M   'P 1'
#
loop_
_entity.id
_entity.type
_entity.pdbx_description
1 polymer ?
#
loop_
_entity_poly.entity_id
_entity_poly.type
_entity_poly.pdbx_seq_one_letter_code
_entity_poly.pdbx_strand_id
1 'polypeptide(L)'
;DAMDAYNQHLVKKIAALGITLTGTTATNSFVYVEGVDIYKNKAPTARLGFEIKGKTGTRTMVRKVQGGDDLYTLSGELDEYADRFVILPDGIDGRDNSVTFLNGLKLYAGQISGNEQMTALQRRIQIRETIRTHIQRERELYPRGIKVLSLFFIDEVSKYRLYDGDNDDGRNGEYAKMFEEEYENVVGQMQRQFGDDAYLHYLDGIDVHKTHQGYFSIDKKKGKKARFVEGKIDRKTQLSDDVDAYDLIMKDKERLLSLDEPVRFIFSHSALREGWDNPNVFQICTLKPQSESEIRSRQEIGRGLRLCVNQQGERMDESVLGRDVQELNKLTLITDLEYGKFAEALQTGLAESLADRPQKVDTQLFVGRTLVDANGEQVH
;
A
#
# COMPACT_ATOMS: atom_id res chain seq x y z
N ASP A 1 -5.27 26.22 1.25
CA ASP A 1 -6.05 25.02 0.93
C ASP A 1 -5.13 23.80 0.73
N ALA A 2 -5.68 22.64 0.36
CA ALA A 2 -4.87 21.41 0.18
C ALA A 2 -3.76 21.57 -0.90
N MET A 3 -3.98 22.45 -1.81
CA MET A 3 -3.11 22.80 -2.93
C MET A 3 -1.92 23.65 -2.49
N ASP A 4 -2.20 24.68 -1.72
CA ASP A 4 -1.13 25.52 -1.15
C ASP A 4 -0.23 24.69 -0.24
N ALA A 5 -0.83 23.74 0.50
CA ALA A 5 -0.08 22.81 1.33
C ALA A 5 0.87 21.90 0.52
N TYR A 6 0.44 21.43 -0.66
CA TYR A 6 1.29 20.59 -1.52
C TYR A 6 2.47 21.37 -2.10
N ASN A 7 2.23 22.59 -2.60
CA ASN A 7 3.28 23.43 -3.19
C ASN A 7 4.27 23.98 -2.16
N GLN A 8 3.81 24.20 -0.94
CA GLN A 8 4.67 24.61 0.16
C GLN A 8 5.32 23.41 0.85
N HIS A 9 5.25 22.23 0.23
CA HIS A 9 5.81 20.98 0.79
C HIS A 9 5.33 20.66 2.21
N LEU A 10 4.09 21.03 2.55
CA LEU A 10 3.48 20.78 3.86
C LEU A 10 2.78 19.42 3.96
N VAL A 11 2.70 18.70 2.83
CA VAL A 11 2.11 17.35 2.73
C VAL A 11 3.01 16.42 1.92
N LYS A 12 2.84 15.11 2.11
CA LYS A 12 3.60 14.09 1.36
C LYS A 12 3.29 14.12 -0.13
N LYS A 13 4.32 13.83 -0.93
CA LYS A 13 4.18 13.50 -2.34
C LYS A 13 3.51 12.13 -2.50
N ILE A 14 2.57 12.00 -3.43
CA ILE A 14 1.89 10.75 -3.75
C ILE A 14 2.67 10.01 -4.85
N ALA A 15 2.89 8.71 -4.65
CA ALA A 15 3.35 7.78 -5.67
C ALA A 15 2.36 6.61 -5.76
N ALA A 16 2.05 6.14 -6.96
CA ALA A 16 1.16 5.01 -7.17
C ALA A 16 1.91 3.79 -7.71
N LEU A 17 1.60 2.61 -7.18
CA LEU A 17 2.02 1.32 -7.69
C LEU A 17 0.76 0.53 -8.07
N GLY A 18 0.43 0.54 -9.36
CA GLY A 18 -0.71 -0.19 -9.90
C GLY A 18 -0.36 -1.67 -10.15
N ILE A 19 -1.17 -2.57 -9.62
CA ILE A 19 -1.05 -4.02 -9.84
C ILE A 19 -2.31 -4.48 -10.58
N THR A 20 -2.15 -4.89 -11.84
CA THR A 20 -3.28 -5.26 -12.70
C THR A 20 -3.18 -6.67 -13.24
N LEU A 21 -4.34 -7.28 -13.41
CA LEU A 21 -4.50 -8.47 -14.24
C LEU A 21 -4.50 -8.01 -15.70
N THR A 22 -3.57 -8.51 -16.51
CA THR A 22 -3.46 -8.17 -17.93
C THR A 22 -3.27 -9.43 -18.75
N GLY A 23 -4.09 -9.61 -19.77
CA GLY A 23 -3.98 -10.70 -20.73
C GLY A 23 -4.69 -11.98 -20.30
N THR A 24 -5.49 -12.53 -21.21
CA THR A 24 -6.04 -13.88 -21.11
C THR A 24 -5.03 -14.82 -21.76
N THR A 25 -4.33 -15.63 -20.97
CA THR A 25 -3.65 -16.80 -21.48
C THR A 25 -4.65 -17.95 -21.61
N ALA A 26 -4.51 -18.78 -22.62
CA ALA A 26 -5.35 -19.99 -22.78
C ALA A 26 -5.16 -21.01 -21.64
N THR A 27 -4.11 -20.83 -20.84
CA THR A 27 -3.75 -21.63 -19.68
C THR A 27 -3.84 -20.77 -18.40
N ASN A 28 -4.05 -21.40 -17.26
CA ASN A 28 -4.10 -20.73 -15.94
C ASN A 28 -2.71 -20.25 -15.47
N SER A 29 -1.79 -20.00 -16.38
CA SER A 29 -0.40 -19.65 -16.09
C SER A 29 -0.30 -18.30 -15.43
N PHE A 30 0.11 -18.28 -14.19
CA PHE A 30 0.40 -17.08 -13.44
C PHE A 30 1.83 -16.59 -13.70
N VAL A 31 1.98 -15.37 -14.17
CA VAL A 31 3.25 -14.65 -14.22
C VAL A 31 3.05 -13.21 -13.78
N TYR A 32 3.82 -12.77 -12.81
CA TYR A 32 3.84 -11.40 -12.31
C TYR A 32 5.21 -10.77 -12.59
N VAL A 33 5.25 -9.57 -13.15
CA VAL A 33 6.48 -8.79 -13.32
C VAL A 33 6.62 -7.82 -12.14
N GLU A 34 7.51 -8.15 -11.20
CA GLU A 34 7.81 -7.25 -10.08
C GLU A 34 8.59 -6.02 -10.53
N GLY A 35 9.54 -6.20 -11.45
CA GLY A 35 10.33 -5.11 -12.00
C GLY A 35 11.50 -5.59 -12.86
N VAL A 36 12.16 -4.62 -13.48
CA VAL A 36 13.36 -4.83 -14.32
C VAL A 36 14.56 -4.15 -13.69
N ASP A 37 15.66 -4.88 -13.59
CA ASP A 37 16.93 -4.36 -13.08
C ASP A 37 17.86 -4.03 -14.25
N ILE A 38 18.30 -2.77 -14.32
CA ILE A 38 19.20 -2.27 -15.38
C ILE A 38 20.62 -2.19 -14.83
N TYR A 39 21.58 -2.61 -15.64
CA TYR A 39 23.00 -2.60 -15.28
C TYR A 39 23.81 -1.80 -16.31
N LYS A 40 24.86 -1.12 -15.87
CA LYS A 40 25.70 -0.28 -16.72
C LYS A 40 26.44 -1.08 -17.83
N ASN A 41 26.83 -2.34 -17.55
CA ASN A 41 27.66 -3.17 -18.42
C ASN A 41 27.17 -4.64 -18.54
N LYS A 42 25.92 -4.90 -18.26
CA LYS A 42 25.31 -6.25 -18.37
C LYS A 42 23.91 -6.12 -18.95
N ALA A 43 23.42 -7.20 -19.56
CA ALA A 43 22.05 -7.31 -19.99
C ALA A 43 21.08 -7.07 -18.81
N PRO A 44 19.91 -6.45 -19.05
CA PRO A 44 18.90 -6.28 -18.03
C PRO A 44 18.40 -7.63 -17.54
N THR A 45 17.95 -7.69 -16.30
CA THR A 45 17.28 -8.85 -15.72
C THR A 45 15.92 -8.43 -15.19
N ALA A 46 15.00 -9.37 -15.06
CA ALA A 46 13.70 -9.09 -14.47
C ALA A 46 13.51 -9.92 -13.19
N ARG A 47 12.66 -9.41 -12.29
CA ARG A 47 12.13 -10.17 -11.17
C ARG A 47 10.73 -10.60 -11.52
N LEU A 48 10.54 -11.92 -11.68
CA LEU A 48 9.26 -12.53 -12.02
C LEU A 48 8.74 -13.38 -10.88
N GLY A 49 7.48 -13.15 -10.50
CA GLY A 49 6.70 -14.04 -9.65
C GLY A 49 5.99 -15.08 -10.49
N PHE A 50 6.18 -16.34 -10.20
CA PHE A 50 5.50 -17.46 -10.84
C PHE A 50 5.44 -18.68 -9.90
N GLU A 51 4.62 -19.65 -10.24
CA GLU A 51 4.46 -20.86 -9.43
C GLU A 51 5.64 -21.82 -9.64
N ILE A 52 6.08 -22.45 -8.55
CA ILE A 52 7.18 -23.42 -8.54
C ILE A 52 6.73 -24.67 -7.80
N LYS A 53 7.04 -25.81 -8.38
CA LYS A 53 6.79 -27.13 -7.78
C LYS A 53 7.60 -27.30 -6.51
N GLY A 54 6.93 -27.51 -5.39
CA GLY A 54 7.53 -27.80 -4.10
C GLY A 54 7.36 -29.27 -3.70
N LYS A 55 7.91 -29.65 -2.55
CA LYS A 55 7.79 -31.04 -2.04
C LYS A 55 6.33 -31.43 -1.67
N THR A 56 5.50 -30.47 -1.30
CA THR A 56 4.13 -30.66 -0.80
C THR A 56 3.07 -29.94 -1.63
N GLY A 57 3.40 -29.46 -2.83
CA GLY A 57 2.50 -28.70 -3.71
C GLY A 57 3.19 -27.56 -4.42
N THR A 58 2.44 -26.74 -5.14
CA THR A 58 2.95 -25.54 -5.80
C THR A 58 3.01 -24.36 -4.83
N ARG A 59 3.99 -23.47 -5.03
CA ARG A 59 4.11 -22.21 -4.29
C ARG A 59 4.55 -21.08 -5.22
N THR A 60 4.02 -19.90 -5.03
CA THR A 60 4.46 -18.70 -5.77
C THR A 60 5.80 -18.20 -5.22
N MET A 61 6.75 -17.95 -6.10
CA MET A 61 8.04 -17.35 -5.74
C MET A 61 8.44 -16.28 -6.74
N VAL A 62 9.07 -15.22 -6.26
CA VAL A 62 9.76 -14.26 -7.13
C VAL A 62 11.18 -14.75 -7.37
N ARG A 63 11.57 -14.84 -8.65
CA ARG A 63 12.93 -15.16 -9.08
C ARG A 63 13.47 -14.11 -10.02
N LYS A 64 14.78 -13.93 -9.94
CA LYS A 64 15.52 -13.16 -10.92
C LYS A 64 15.74 -14.02 -12.16
N VAL A 65 15.39 -13.45 -13.32
CA VAL A 65 15.46 -14.12 -14.62
C VAL A 65 16.15 -13.22 -15.65
N GLN A 66 16.63 -13.83 -16.73
CA GLN A 66 17.30 -13.18 -17.84
C GLN A 66 16.67 -13.60 -19.18
N GLY A 67 17.05 -12.91 -20.26
CA GLY A 67 16.65 -13.30 -21.61
C GLY A 67 17.09 -14.73 -21.93
N GLY A 68 16.20 -15.52 -22.53
CA GLY A 68 16.39 -16.94 -22.81
C GLY A 68 15.93 -17.90 -21.71
N ASP A 69 15.61 -17.42 -20.52
CA ASP A 69 15.09 -18.28 -19.44
C ASP A 69 13.71 -18.82 -19.78
N ASP A 70 13.50 -20.11 -19.46
CA ASP A 70 12.26 -20.84 -19.68
C ASP A 70 11.55 -21.08 -18.34
N LEU A 71 10.34 -20.54 -18.18
CA LEU A 71 9.59 -20.69 -16.95
C LEU A 71 9.12 -22.13 -16.72
N TYR A 72 8.94 -22.94 -17.76
CA TYR A 72 8.65 -24.37 -17.61
C TYR A 72 9.77 -25.05 -16.81
N THR A 73 11.00 -24.88 -17.24
CA THR A 73 12.18 -25.42 -16.54
C THR A 73 12.34 -24.82 -15.14
N LEU A 74 12.21 -23.51 -15.00
CA LEU A 74 12.40 -22.81 -13.72
C LEU A 74 11.30 -23.11 -12.70
N SER A 75 10.10 -23.47 -13.14
CA SER A 75 8.98 -23.86 -12.27
C SER A 75 9.09 -25.29 -11.72
N GLY A 76 10.01 -26.09 -12.25
CA GLY A 76 10.09 -27.54 -11.98
C GLY A 76 9.10 -28.32 -12.82
N GLU A 77 9.00 -27.96 -14.09
CA GLU A 77 8.20 -28.62 -15.12
C GLU A 77 6.68 -28.61 -14.80
N LEU A 78 6.16 -27.43 -14.47
CA LEU A 78 4.71 -27.23 -14.35
C LEU A 78 4.11 -27.04 -15.74
N ASP A 79 3.11 -27.85 -16.09
CA ASP A 79 2.45 -27.88 -17.40
C ASP A 79 1.82 -26.51 -17.78
N GLU A 80 1.47 -25.70 -16.81
CA GLU A 80 0.95 -24.35 -17.01
C GLU A 80 1.94 -23.45 -17.77
N TYR A 81 3.24 -23.71 -17.70
CA TYR A 81 4.28 -22.95 -18.40
C TYR A 81 4.84 -23.63 -19.64
N ALA A 82 4.29 -24.79 -20.06
CA ALA A 82 4.77 -25.54 -21.22
C ALA A 82 4.56 -24.79 -22.56
N ASP A 83 3.60 -23.85 -22.63
CA ASP A 83 3.27 -23.13 -23.86
C ASP A 83 4.15 -21.90 -24.06
N ARG A 84 5.43 -22.14 -24.41
CA ARG A 84 6.41 -21.11 -24.81
C ARG A 84 6.56 -19.94 -23.84
N PHE A 85 6.50 -20.18 -22.54
CA PHE A 85 6.84 -19.18 -21.53
C PHE A 85 8.36 -18.99 -21.41
N VAL A 86 9.01 -18.88 -22.56
CA VAL A 86 10.44 -18.57 -22.68
C VAL A 86 10.58 -17.05 -22.88
N ILE A 87 11.41 -16.42 -22.08
CA ILE A 87 11.71 -14.99 -22.23
C ILE A 87 12.52 -14.82 -23.51
N LEU A 88 12.11 -13.93 -24.42
CA LEU A 88 12.91 -13.64 -25.61
C LEU A 88 14.33 -13.19 -25.21
N PRO A 89 15.38 -13.50 -26.03
CA PRO A 89 16.75 -13.08 -25.73
C PRO A 89 16.89 -11.59 -25.39
N ASP A 90 16.19 -10.72 -26.14
CA ASP A 90 16.10 -9.28 -25.92
C ASP A 90 14.74 -8.87 -25.33
N GLY A 91 14.04 -9.81 -24.68
CA GLY A 91 12.67 -9.62 -24.19
C GLY A 91 12.55 -8.84 -22.90
N ILE A 92 13.65 -8.52 -22.23
CA ILE A 92 13.64 -7.68 -21.02
C ILE A 92 14.05 -6.26 -21.41
N ASP A 93 13.10 -5.32 -21.39
CA ASP A 93 13.35 -3.92 -21.73
C ASP A 93 13.26 -3.03 -20.47
N GLY A 94 14.42 -2.48 -20.09
CA GLY A 94 14.51 -1.58 -18.93
C GLY A 94 13.98 -0.17 -19.16
N ARG A 95 13.68 0.24 -20.42
CA ARG A 95 13.16 1.58 -20.73
C ARG A 95 11.68 1.70 -20.40
N ASP A 96 10.93 0.63 -20.67
CA ASP A 96 9.50 0.56 -20.41
C ASP A 96 9.15 -0.42 -19.27
N ASN A 97 10.15 -1.00 -18.61
CA ASN A 97 9.99 -1.97 -17.52
C ASN A 97 9.13 -3.18 -17.93
N SER A 98 9.39 -3.76 -19.09
CA SER A 98 8.61 -4.87 -19.63
C SER A 98 9.40 -6.15 -19.83
N VAL A 99 8.66 -7.27 -19.86
CA VAL A 99 9.16 -8.60 -20.21
C VAL A 99 8.28 -9.19 -21.31
N THR A 100 8.91 -9.67 -22.39
CA THR A 100 8.25 -10.28 -23.56
C THR A 100 8.62 -11.75 -23.66
N PHE A 101 7.62 -12.60 -23.81
CA PHE A 101 7.76 -14.05 -23.93
C PHE A 101 7.59 -14.52 -25.38
N LEU A 102 8.11 -15.70 -25.68
CA LEU A 102 8.06 -16.31 -27.01
C LEU A 102 6.63 -16.64 -27.48
N ASN A 103 5.69 -16.82 -26.53
CA ASN A 103 4.24 -16.97 -26.83
C ASN A 103 3.54 -15.66 -27.22
N GLY A 104 4.27 -14.54 -27.30
CA GLY A 104 3.73 -13.23 -27.66
C GLY A 104 3.20 -12.43 -26.46
N LEU A 105 3.17 -12.99 -25.26
CA LEU A 105 2.78 -12.27 -24.06
C LEU A 105 3.84 -11.20 -23.75
N LYS A 106 3.42 -9.94 -23.55
CA LYS A 106 4.23 -8.85 -23.03
C LYS A 106 3.61 -8.32 -21.74
N LEU A 107 4.38 -8.30 -20.67
CA LEU A 107 3.96 -7.80 -19.37
C LEU A 107 4.87 -6.66 -18.92
N TYR A 108 4.30 -5.63 -18.34
CA TYR A 108 5.01 -4.51 -17.73
C TYR A 108 5.14 -4.73 -16.21
N ALA A 109 6.07 -4.02 -15.57
CA ALA A 109 6.18 -4.05 -14.12
C ALA A 109 4.84 -3.71 -13.45
N GLY A 110 4.44 -4.51 -12.47
CA GLY A 110 3.13 -4.45 -11.82
C GLY A 110 2.03 -5.25 -12.51
N GLN A 111 2.28 -5.83 -13.70
CA GLN A 111 1.26 -6.61 -14.41
C GLN A 111 1.36 -8.11 -14.11
N ILE A 112 0.20 -8.74 -14.10
CA ILE A 112 0.00 -10.17 -13.89
C ILE A 112 -0.67 -10.76 -15.13
N SER A 113 -0.14 -11.88 -15.63
CA SER A 113 -0.90 -12.72 -16.57
C SER A 113 -1.87 -13.61 -15.81
N GLY A 114 -3.10 -13.74 -16.26
CA GLY A 114 -4.08 -14.63 -15.63
C GLY A 114 -5.50 -14.36 -16.08
N ASN A 115 -6.44 -15.14 -15.57
CA ASN A 115 -7.87 -15.00 -15.80
C ASN A 115 -8.57 -14.32 -14.59
N GLU A 116 -9.87 -14.03 -14.71
CA GLU A 116 -10.67 -13.39 -13.65
C GLU A 116 -10.69 -14.15 -12.31
N GLN A 117 -10.33 -15.44 -12.29
CA GLN A 117 -10.26 -16.24 -11.06
C GLN A 117 -9.03 -15.96 -10.21
N MET A 118 -8.13 -15.07 -10.65
CA MET A 118 -6.88 -14.74 -9.96
C MET A 118 -6.97 -13.57 -8.98
N THR A 119 -8.17 -13.16 -8.58
CA THR A 119 -8.34 -12.05 -7.62
C THR A 119 -7.59 -12.30 -6.31
N ALA A 120 -7.61 -13.52 -5.77
CA ALA A 120 -6.88 -13.86 -4.54
C ALA A 120 -5.37 -13.68 -4.70
N LEU A 121 -4.83 -14.06 -5.86
CA LEU A 121 -3.41 -13.93 -6.16
C LEU A 121 -3.00 -12.47 -6.35
N GLN A 122 -3.82 -11.66 -7.02
CA GLN A 122 -3.64 -10.21 -7.11
C GLN A 122 -3.61 -9.58 -5.71
N ARG A 123 -4.53 -9.97 -4.81
CA ARG A 123 -4.55 -9.50 -3.43
C ARG A 123 -3.28 -9.90 -2.67
N ARG A 124 -2.81 -11.14 -2.86
CA ARG A 124 -1.54 -11.62 -2.28
C ARG A 124 -0.36 -10.77 -2.75
N ILE A 125 -0.29 -10.41 -4.04
CA ILE A 125 0.77 -9.56 -4.58
C ILE A 125 0.67 -8.14 -4.02
N GLN A 126 -0.53 -7.56 -3.96
CA GLN A 126 -0.73 -6.25 -3.34
C GLN A 126 -0.23 -6.23 -1.88
N ILE A 127 -0.52 -7.29 -1.12
CA ILE A 127 -0.02 -7.45 0.26
C ILE A 127 1.50 -7.53 0.27
N ARG A 128 2.11 -8.40 -0.57
CA ARG A 128 3.57 -8.54 -0.69
C ARG A 128 4.25 -7.23 -1.03
N GLU A 129 3.76 -6.52 -2.05
CA GLU A 129 4.35 -5.25 -2.47
C GLU A 129 4.23 -4.16 -1.40
N THR A 130 3.13 -4.17 -0.64
CA THR A 130 2.98 -3.28 0.51
C THR A 130 4.02 -3.57 1.58
N ILE A 131 4.21 -4.85 1.92
CA ILE A 131 5.23 -5.27 2.90
C ILE A 131 6.63 -4.90 2.39
N ARG A 132 6.95 -5.20 1.13
CA ARG A 132 8.26 -4.93 0.53
C ARG A 132 8.58 -3.43 0.54
N THR A 133 7.66 -2.60 0.07
CA THR A 133 7.84 -1.14 0.06
C THR A 133 7.90 -0.55 1.46
N HIS A 134 7.13 -1.13 2.40
CA HIS A 134 7.18 -0.74 3.81
C HIS A 134 8.57 -1.00 4.41
N ILE A 135 9.06 -2.24 4.32
CA ILE A 135 10.37 -2.63 4.90
C ILE A 135 11.51 -1.83 4.26
N GLN A 136 11.48 -1.64 2.93
CA GLN A 136 12.45 -0.78 2.26
C GLN A 136 12.41 0.64 2.79
N ARG A 137 11.23 1.22 2.93
CA ARG A 137 11.08 2.59 3.42
C ARG A 137 11.47 2.73 4.89
N GLU A 138 11.04 1.80 5.76
CA GLU A 138 11.40 1.85 7.18
C GLU A 138 12.91 1.65 7.37
N ARG A 139 13.56 0.78 6.59
CA ARG A 139 15.01 0.60 6.58
C ARG A 139 15.75 1.90 6.23
N GLU A 140 15.27 2.66 5.23
CA GLU A 140 15.84 3.97 4.87
C GLU A 140 15.67 5.02 5.98
N LEU A 141 14.55 4.96 6.71
CA LEU A 141 14.16 5.95 7.71
C LEU A 141 14.58 5.58 9.14
N TYR A 142 14.89 4.30 9.40
CA TYR A 142 15.27 3.78 10.70
C TYR A 142 16.46 4.52 11.35
N PRO A 143 17.55 4.85 10.63
CA PRO A 143 18.67 5.63 11.19
C PRO A 143 18.27 7.05 11.63
N ARG A 144 17.13 7.56 11.16
CA ARG A 144 16.56 8.86 11.55
C ARG A 144 15.54 8.75 12.68
N GLY A 145 15.33 7.55 13.24
CA GLY A 145 14.33 7.30 14.26
C GLY A 145 12.91 7.50 13.76
N ILE A 146 12.62 7.19 12.51
CA ILE A 146 11.28 7.33 11.91
C ILE A 146 10.69 5.94 11.67
N LYS A 147 9.62 5.63 12.40
CA LYS A 147 8.83 4.42 12.18
C LYS A 147 7.87 4.61 11.02
N VAL A 148 7.66 3.58 10.25
CA VAL A 148 6.73 3.53 9.13
C VAL A 148 5.44 2.80 9.53
N LEU A 149 4.30 3.28 9.05
CA LEU A 149 3.00 2.61 9.15
C LEU A 149 2.43 2.38 7.74
N SER A 150 1.76 1.24 7.57
CA SER A 150 1.02 0.90 6.36
C SER A 150 -0.43 0.59 6.67
N LEU A 151 -1.34 1.09 5.83
CA LEU A 151 -2.78 0.85 5.93
C LEU A 151 -3.23 -0.11 4.84
N PHE A 152 -4.05 -1.09 5.21
CA PHE A 152 -4.79 -1.96 4.30
C PHE A 152 -6.28 -1.66 4.43
N PHE A 153 -6.91 -1.19 3.35
CA PHE A 153 -8.36 -1.09 3.26
C PHE A 153 -8.92 -2.36 2.63
N ILE A 154 -9.71 -3.10 3.39
CA ILE A 154 -10.27 -4.40 2.99
C ILE A 154 -11.78 -4.32 2.75
N ASP A 155 -12.29 -5.27 1.99
CA ASP A 155 -13.70 -5.39 1.61
C ASP A 155 -14.56 -6.03 2.71
N GLU A 156 -14.04 -7.04 3.43
CA GLU A 156 -14.77 -7.78 4.45
C GLU A 156 -13.92 -8.05 5.69
N VAL A 157 -14.49 -7.84 6.88
CA VAL A 157 -13.82 -8.11 8.16
C VAL A 157 -13.45 -9.59 8.32
N SER A 158 -14.28 -10.49 7.78
CA SER A 158 -14.09 -11.95 7.80
C SER A 158 -12.79 -12.37 7.08
N LYS A 159 -12.32 -11.61 6.09
CA LYS A 159 -11.05 -11.88 5.42
C LYS A 159 -9.82 -11.58 6.29
N TYR A 160 -9.98 -10.77 7.34
CA TYR A 160 -8.94 -10.53 8.32
C TYR A 160 -9.08 -11.41 9.56
N ARG A 161 -10.32 -11.55 10.13
CA ARG A 161 -10.57 -12.31 11.35
C ARG A 161 -11.86 -13.09 11.24
N LEU A 162 -11.80 -14.39 11.47
CA LEU A 162 -12.95 -15.34 11.46
C LEU A 162 -13.32 -15.76 12.88
N TYR A 163 -14.61 -15.91 13.12
CA TYR A 163 -15.17 -16.37 14.39
C TYR A 163 -16.14 -17.52 14.17
N ASP A 164 -15.92 -18.65 14.84
CA ASP A 164 -16.75 -19.86 14.72
C ASP A 164 -17.86 -19.95 15.79
N GLY A 165 -18.09 -18.87 16.56
CA GLY A 165 -19.13 -18.79 17.57
C GLY A 165 -19.00 -17.58 18.50
N ASP A 166 -19.95 -17.45 19.43
CA ASP A 166 -20.06 -16.26 20.30
C ASP A 166 -18.93 -16.12 21.35
N ASN A 167 -18.24 -17.21 21.68
CA ASN A 167 -17.15 -17.25 22.68
C ASN A 167 -15.78 -17.58 22.08
N ASP A 168 -15.64 -17.49 20.76
CA ASP A 168 -14.40 -17.71 20.06
C ASP A 168 -13.48 -16.48 20.15
N ASP A 169 -12.18 -16.70 20.35
CA ASP A 169 -11.15 -15.63 20.30
C ASP A 169 -10.83 -15.20 18.86
N GLY A 170 -11.44 -15.90 17.90
CA GLY A 170 -11.23 -15.70 16.47
C GLY A 170 -9.90 -16.24 15.98
N ARG A 171 -9.85 -16.58 14.69
CA ARG A 171 -8.67 -17.04 13.96
C ARG A 171 -8.39 -16.14 12.77
N ASN A 172 -7.17 -16.15 12.28
CA ASN A 172 -6.80 -15.37 11.10
C ASN A 172 -7.65 -15.74 9.88
N GLY A 173 -8.20 -14.73 9.25
CA GLY A 173 -8.84 -14.83 7.94
C GLY A 173 -7.79 -14.94 6.82
N GLU A 174 -8.27 -14.95 5.59
CA GLU A 174 -7.44 -15.13 4.39
C GLU A 174 -6.34 -14.08 4.27
N TYR A 175 -6.67 -12.79 4.43
CA TYR A 175 -5.70 -11.70 4.28
C TYR A 175 -4.65 -11.66 5.40
N ALA A 176 -5.05 -11.98 6.63
CA ALA A 176 -4.09 -12.05 7.73
C ALA A 176 -3.08 -13.20 7.52
N LYS A 177 -3.54 -14.37 7.05
CA LYS A 177 -2.65 -15.49 6.70
C LYS A 177 -1.72 -15.15 5.53
N MET A 178 -2.27 -14.58 4.45
CA MET A 178 -1.46 -14.12 3.31
C MET A 178 -0.40 -13.11 3.77
N PHE A 179 -0.78 -12.19 4.65
CA PHE A 179 0.14 -11.19 5.19
C PHE A 179 1.29 -11.84 5.96
N GLU A 180 1.01 -12.74 6.89
CA GLU A 180 2.04 -13.39 7.71
C GLU A 180 3.01 -14.20 6.83
N GLU A 181 2.50 -14.99 5.89
CA GLU A 181 3.32 -15.75 4.93
C GLU A 181 4.20 -14.84 4.06
N GLU A 182 3.65 -13.76 3.52
CA GLU A 182 4.38 -12.83 2.67
C GLU A 182 5.38 -11.98 3.46
N TYR A 183 5.07 -11.64 4.72
CA TYR A 183 5.99 -10.94 5.60
C TYR A 183 7.26 -11.75 5.85
N GLU A 184 7.12 -13.01 6.24
CA GLU A 184 8.26 -13.92 6.44
C GLU A 184 9.08 -14.10 5.16
N ASN A 185 8.40 -14.25 4.01
CA ASN A 185 9.06 -14.38 2.71
C ASN A 185 9.88 -13.13 2.36
N VAL A 186 9.30 -11.93 2.51
CA VAL A 186 9.94 -10.66 2.16
C VAL A 186 11.11 -10.36 3.10
N VAL A 187 10.93 -10.50 4.42
CA VAL A 187 12.00 -10.31 5.40
C VAL A 187 13.15 -11.26 5.12
N GLY A 188 12.88 -12.55 4.92
CA GLY A 188 13.92 -13.54 4.60
C GLY A 188 14.62 -13.28 3.26
N GLN A 189 13.96 -12.69 2.27
CA GLN A 189 14.61 -12.26 1.03
C GLN A 189 15.55 -11.06 1.27
N MET A 190 15.09 -10.07 2.03
CA MET A 190 15.90 -8.89 2.33
C MET A 190 17.12 -9.21 3.18
N GLN A 191 17.01 -10.10 4.15
CA GLN A 191 18.15 -10.60 4.94
C GLN A 191 19.21 -11.25 4.05
N ARG A 192 18.81 -12.08 3.08
CA ARG A 192 19.73 -12.68 2.12
C ARG A 192 20.39 -11.67 1.19
N GLN A 193 19.68 -10.56 0.89
CA GLN A 193 20.18 -9.53 -0.02
C GLN A 193 21.13 -8.54 0.66
N PHE A 194 20.83 -8.13 1.88
CA PHE A 194 21.54 -7.05 2.57
C PHE A 194 22.47 -7.53 3.69
N GLY A 195 22.36 -8.81 4.10
CA GLY A 195 23.24 -9.40 5.10
C GLY A 195 23.15 -8.75 6.46
N ASP A 196 24.30 -8.30 7.00
CA ASP A 196 24.42 -7.67 8.32
C ASP A 196 23.91 -6.21 8.29
N ASP A 197 22.61 -6.04 8.49
CA ASP A 197 21.91 -4.74 8.48
C ASP A 197 21.20 -4.52 9.81
N ALA A 198 21.49 -3.41 10.48
CA ALA A 198 20.97 -3.10 11.82
C ALA A 198 19.43 -3.08 11.90
N TYR A 199 18.75 -2.62 10.85
CA TYR A 199 17.30 -2.62 10.81
C TYR A 199 16.74 -4.04 10.65
N LEU A 200 17.37 -4.88 9.83
CA LEU A 200 16.93 -6.27 9.67
C LEU A 200 17.15 -7.09 10.95
N HIS A 201 18.25 -6.85 11.67
CA HIS A 201 18.44 -7.45 13.01
C HIS A 201 17.38 -6.99 14.02
N TYR A 202 16.99 -5.71 13.96
CA TYR A 202 15.90 -5.21 14.79
C TYR A 202 14.57 -5.91 14.45
N LEU A 203 14.27 -6.18 13.18
CA LEU A 203 13.07 -6.90 12.77
C LEU A 203 13.06 -8.36 13.21
N ASP A 204 14.22 -9.04 13.30
CA ASP A 204 14.33 -10.42 13.75
C ASP A 204 13.79 -10.63 15.18
N GLY A 205 13.85 -9.59 16.01
CA GLY A 205 13.31 -9.60 17.36
C GLY A 205 11.80 -9.46 17.45
N ILE A 206 11.10 -9.25 16.31
CA ILE A 206 9.67 -8.95 16.29
C ILE A 206 8.88 -10.14 15.73
N ASP A 207 7.97 -10.67 16.55
CA ASP A 207 7.03 -11.70 16.16
C ASP A 207 6.07 -11.17 15.08
N VAL A 208 5.97 -11.86 13.93
CA VAL A 208 5.11 -11.48 12.80
C VAL A 208 3.66 -11.25 13.23
N HIS A 209 3.11 -12.08 14.13
CA HIS A 209 1.74 -11.96 14.61
C HIS A 209 1.46 -10.67 15.40
N LYS A 210 2.51 -9.97 15.83
CA LYS A 210 2.42 -8.68 16.53
C LYS A 210 2.62 -7.48 15.60
N THR A 211 3.05 -7.71 14.36
CA THR A 211 3.35 -6.62 13.41
C THR A 211 2.11 -6.01 12.79
N HIS A 212 0.97 -6.69 12.84
CA HIS A 212 -0.27 -6.24 12.23
C HIS A 212 -1.46 -6.27 13.18
N GLN A 213 -2.40 -5.35 12.99
CA GLN A 213 -3.63 -5.27 13.80
C GLN A 213 -4.82 -4.85 12.94
N GLY A 214 -6.00 -5.39 13.29
CA GLY A 214 -7.28 -4.97 12.71
C GLY A 214 -7.85 -3.76 13.43
N TYR A 215 -8.33 -2.78 12.67
CA TYR A 215 -9.11 -1.65 13.16
C TYR A 215 -10.53 -1.73 12.58
N PHE A 216 -11.41 -2.35 13.35
CA PHE A 216 -12.80 -2.64 12.97
C PHE A 216 -13.74 -2.30 14.11
N SER A 217 -15.05 -2.21 13.80
CA SER A 217 -16.09 -2.15 14.82
C SER A 217 -16.06 -3.38 15.71
N ILE A 218 -16.32 -3.21 17.01
CA ILE A 218 -16.30 -4.29 17.98
C ILE A 218 -17.72 -4.49 18.53
N ASP A 219 -18.26 -5.71 18.38
CA ASP A 219 -19.51 -6.12 19.04
C ASP A 219 -19.19 -6.66 20.44
N LYS A 220 -19.66 -5.95 21.49
CA LYS A 220 -19.51 -6.33 22.91
C LYS A 220 -20.88 -6.64 23.51
N LYS A 221 -21.44 -7.79 23.19
CA LYS A 221 -22.69 -8.24 23.83
C LYS A 221 -22.43 -8.75 25.24
N LYS A 222 -23.32 -8.39 26.19
CA LYS A 222 -23.22 -8.82 27.57
C LYS A 222 -23.16 -10.36 27.66
N GLY A 223 -22.08 -10.86 28.29
CA GLY A 223 -21.84 -12.30 28.44
C GLY A 223 -21.17 -13.01 27.24
N LYS A 224 -20.72 -12.25 26.21
CA LYS A 224 -19.97 -12.78 25.05
C LYS A 224 -18.62 -12.12 24.95
N LYS A 225 -17.64 -12.81 24.29
CA LYS A 225 -16.35 -12.20 23.97
C LYS A 225 -16.53 -11.11 22.91
N ALA A 226 -15.73 -10.05 23.01
CA ALA A 226 -15.69 -9.00 22.02
C ALA A 226 -15.19 -9.54 20.67
N ARG A 227 -15.82 -9.14 19.56
CA ARG A 227 -15.44 -9.58 18.22
C ARG A 227 -15.48 -8.44 17.23
N PHE A 228 -14.62 -8.48 16.24
CA PHE A 228 -14.67 -7.57 15.11
C PHE A 228 -15.91 -7.82 14.26
N VAL A 229 -16.60 -6.76 13.89
CA VAL A 229 -17.79 -6.78 13.02
C VAL A 229 -17.69 -5.70 11.98
N GLU A 230 -18.45 -5.84 10.91
CA GLU A 230 -18.64 -4.77 9.94
C GLU A 230 -19.41 -3.63 10.61
N GLY A 231 -18.84 -2.42 10.51
CA GLY A 231 -19.43 -1.24 11.14
C GLY A 231 -20.81 -0.94 10.56
N LYS A 232 -21.84 -1.01 11.39
CA LYS A 232 -23.17 -0.47 11.06
C LYS A 232 -23.19 0.99 11.47
N ILE A 233 -23.33 1.88 10.51
CA ILE A 233 -23.60 3.28 10.79
C ILE A 233 -25.06 3.38 11.25
N ASP A 234 -25.27 3.68 12.52
CA ASP A 234 -26.60 4.09 12.98
C ASP A 234 -26.92 5.44 12.36
N ARG A 235 -27.90 5.45 11.45
CA ARG A 235 -28.33 6.65 10.71
C ARG A 235 -28.90 7.76 11.60
N LYS A 236 -29.22 7.46 12.87
CA LYS A 236 -29.79 8.44 13.82
C LYS A 236 -28.74 9.09 14.72
N THR A 237 -27.70 8.40 15.11
CA THR A 237 -26.72 8.91 16.09
C THR A 237 -25.36 9.25 15.49
N GLN A 238 -25.05 8.78 14.28
CA GLN A 238 -23.73 8.88 13.62
C GLN A 238 -22.56 8.35 14.50
N LEU A 239 -22.88 7.65 15.57
CA LEU A 239 -21.90 7.04 16.48
C LEU A 239 -21.77 5.54 16.18
N SER A 240 -20.58 5.01 16.10
CA SER A 240 -20.28 3.59 16.05
C SER A 240 -19.69 3.11 17.37
N ASP A 241 -20.00 1.87 17.75
CA ASP A 241 -19.65 1.29 19.06
C ASP A 241 -18.20 0.78 19.18
N ASP A 242 -17.24 1.46 18.56
CA ASP A 242 -15.82 1.07 18.50
C ASP A 242 -15.02 1.53 19.73
N VAL A 243 -14.82 0.72 20.73
CA VAL A 243 -14.18 1.17 21.98
C VAL A 243 -12.75 0.66 22.21
N ASP A 244 -12.31 -0.54 21.80
CA ASP A 244 -11.01 -1.12 22.25
C ASP A 244 -9.88 -1.18 21.22
N ALA A 245 -10.11 -1.45 19.93
CA ALA A 245 -9.11 -1.21 18.87
C ALA A 245 -8.88 0.32 18.71
N TYR A 246 -9.84 1.09 19.15
CA TYR A 246 -9.84 2.53 19.25
C TYR A 246 -8.71 3.05 20.16
N ASP A 247 -8.41 2.37 21.28
CA ASP A 247 -7.52 2.92 22.28
C ASP A 247 -6.06 2.96 21.83
N LEU A 248 -5.52 1.91 21.21
CA LEU A 248 -4.14 1.94 20.70
C LEU A 248 -3.99 2.88 19.48
N ILE A 249 -4.93 2.81 18.55
CA ILE A 249 -4.81 3.55 17.28
C ILE A 249 -5.23 5.01 17.43
N MET A 250 -6.18 5.32 18.32
CA MET A 250 -6.77 6.66 18.47
C MET A 250 -6.27 7.42 19.69
N LYS A 251 -6.14 6.77 20.86
CA LYS A 251 -5.73 7.43 22.10
C LYS A 251 -4.23 7.42 22.30
N ASP A 252 -3.54 6.38 21.83
CA ASP A 252 -2.11 6.14 22.05
C ASP A 252 -1.30 6.35 20.77
N LYS A 253 -1.59 7.45 20.06
CA LYS A 253 -0.93 7.79 18.77
C LYS A 253 0.59 7.87 18.91
N GLU A 254 1.09 8.35 20.04
CA GLU A 254 2.52 8.46 20.32
C GLU A 254 3.16 7.08 20.46
N ARG A 255 2.51 6.16 21.18
CA ARG A 255 2.98 4.78 21.30
C ARG A 255 3.05 4.09 19.93
N LEU A 256 2.05 4.30 19.07
CA LEU A 256 2.05 3.72 17.72
C LEU A 256 3.21 4.24 16.86
N LEU A 257 3.76 5.43 17.17
CA LEU A 257 4.94 6.00 16.52
C LEU A 257 6.26 5.48 17.08
N SER A 258 6.24 4.85 18.26
CA SER A 258 7.46 4.28 18.87
C SER A 258 7.95 3.06 18.09
N LEU A 259 9.27 2.95 17.92
CA LEU A 259 9.91 1.75 17.36
C LEU A 259 9.74 0.53 18.30
N ASP A 260 9.53 0.75 19.62
CA ASP A 260 9.27 -0.33 20.58
C ASP A 260 7.90 -0.98 20.41
N GLU A 261 6.94 -0.28 19.77
CA GLU A 261 5.64 -0.86 19.45
C GLU A 261 5.77 -1.71 18.16
N PRO A 262 5.47 -3.02 18.20
CA PRO A 262 5.63 -3.90 17.05
C PRO A 262 4.63 -3.65 15.93
N VAL A 263 3.43 -3.10 16.21
CA VAL A 263 2.40 -2.85 15.18
C VAL A 263 2.90 -1.85 14.15
N ARG A 264 2.89 -2.27 12.87
CA ARG A 264 3.31 -1.51 11.69
C ARG A 264 2.26 -1.49 10.60
N PHE A 265 1.42 -2.52 10.54
CA PHE A 265 0.41 -2.71 9.52
C PHE A 265 -0.98 -2.71 10.14
N ILE A 266 -1.87 -1.89 9.59
CA ILE A 266 -3.22 -1.70 10.12
C ILE A 266 -4.22 -2.09 9.03
N PHE A 267 -5.08 -3.07 9.32
CA PHE A 267 -6.19 -3.48 8.46
C PHE A 267 -7.47 -2.77 8.87
N SER A 268 -8.19 -2.19 7.93
CA SER A 268 -9.47 -1.51 8.18
C SER A 268 -10.49 -1.81 7.08
N HIS A 269 -11.75 -2.01 7.45
CA HIS A 269 -12.83 -2.28 6.50
C HIS A 269 -13.46 -1.01 5.92
N SER A 270 -13.75 -0.06 6.76
CA SER A 270 -14.29 1.24 6.38
C SER A 270 -13.22 2.31 6.50
N ALA A 271 -13.44 3.46 5.87
CA ALA A 271 -12.60 4.61 6.14
C ALA A 271 -12.50 4.77 7.66
N LEU A 272 -11.26 4.74 8.17
CA LEU A 272 -10.97 5.09 9.56
C LEU A 272 -11.77 6.35 9.90
N ARG A 273 -12.41 6.42 11.07
CA ARG A 273 -13.33 7.51 11.46
C ARG A 273 -12.78 8.88 11.11
N GLU A 274 -13.66 9.81 10.79
CA GLU A 274 -13.31 11.21 10.60
C GLU A 274 -12.40 11.68 11.74
N GLY A 275 -11.28 12.32 11.40
CA GLY A 275 -10.30 12.82 12.36
C GLY A 275 -9.15 11.85 12.72
N TRP A 276 -9.16 10.58 12.30
CA TRP A 276 -7.94 9.78 12.42
C TRP A 276 -6.99 10.07 11.27
N ASP A 277 -5.79 10.41 11.63
CA ASP A 277 -4.64 10.54 10.77
C ASP A 277 -3.38 10.24 11.57
N ASN A 278 -2.39 9.67 10.92
CA ASN A 278 -1.10 9.44 11.53
C ASN A 278 0.00 9.95 10.58
N PRO A 279 0.91 10.80 11.06
CA PRO A 279 1.94 11.39 10.22
C PRO A 279 2.88 10.34 9.60
N ASN A 280 3.04 9.18 10.23
CA ASN A 280 3.97 8.16 9.77
C ASN A 280 3.32 7.07 8.89
N VAL A 281 2.14 7.33 8.32
CA VAL A 281 1.58 6.51 7.24
C VAL A 281 2.33 6.81 5.95
N PHE A 282 3.00 5.79 5.39
CA PHE A 282 3.77 5.90 4.15
C PHE A 282 3.25 5.00 3.03
N GLN A 283 2.46 3.97 3.35
CA GLN A 283 1.82 3.11 2.37
C GLN A 283 0.33 2.99 2.66
N ILE A 284 -0.45 2.98 1.60
CA ILE A 284 -1.88 2.64 1.62
C ILE A 284 -2.13 1.59 0.55
N CYS A 285 -2.66 0.46 0.95
CA CYS A 285 -3.04 -0.63 0.06
C CYS A 285 -4.56 -0.80 0.07
N THR A 286 -5.18 -0.78 -1.12
CA THR A 286 -6.62 -1.00 -1.28
C THR A 286 -6.86 -2.40 -1.83
N LEU A 287 -7.41 -3.29 -0.99
CA LEU A 287 -7.76 -4.67 -1.32
C LEU A 287 -9.25 -4.82 -1.70
N LYS A 288 -9.96 -3.72 -1.84
CA LYS A 288 -11.38 -3.68 -2.23
C LYS A 288 -11.54 -3.73 -3.75
N PRO A 289 -12.63 -4.32 -4.27
CA PRO A 289 -13.02 -4.14 -5.66
C PRO A 289 -13.33 -2.65 -5.93
N GLN A 290 -13.04 -2.20 -7.15
CA GLN A 290 -13.25 -0.82 -7.55
C GLN A 290 -14.74 -0.54 -7.83
N SER A 291 -15.53 -0.22 -6.81
CA SER A 291 -16.92 0.22 -6.98
C SER A 291 -17.28 1.46 -6.16
N GLU A 292 -16.29 2.07 -5.49
CA GLU A 292 -16.58 3.09 -4.49
C GLU A 292 -16.28 4.51 -4.99
N SER A 293 -17.03 5.47 -4.45
CA SER A 293 -17.01 6.85 -4.88
C SER A 293 -15.62 7.50 -4.77
N GLU A 294 -15.29 8.36 -5.72
CA GLU A 294 -14.10 9.21 -5.75
C GLU A 294 -13.86 9.95 -4.42
N ILE A 295 -14.94 10.37 -3.76
CA ILE A 295 -14.90 11.06 -2.46
C ILE A 295 -14.27 10.16 -1.38
N ARG A 296 -14.65 8.87 -1.33
CA ARG A 296 -14.11 7.93 -0.34
C ARG A 296 -12.63 7.67 -0.59
N SER A 297 -12.23 7.49 -1.84
CA SER A 297 -10.83 7.32 -2.23
C SER A 297 -9.97 8.53 -1.83
N ARG A 298 -10.48 9.75 -2.03
CA ARG A 298 -9.81 10.98 -1.57
C ARG A 298 -9.65 11.03 -0.04
N GLN A 299 -10.65 10.58 0.70
CA GLN A 299 -10.60 10.52 2.17
C GLN A 299 -9.58 9.48 2.66
N GLU A 300 -9.49 8.32 2.02
CA GLU A 300 -8.51 7.28 2.34
C GLU A 300 -7.08 7.78 2.11
N ILE A 301 -6.80 8.41 0.96
CA ILE A 301 -5.50 9.00 0.64
C ILE A 301 -5.14 10.12 1.62
N GLY A 302 -6.11 10.99 1.94
CA GLY A 302 -5.92 12.14 2.84
C GLY A 302 -5.32 11.78 4.19
N ARG A 303 -5.54 10.55 4.67
CA ARG A 303 -5.03 10.06 5.97
C ARG A 303 -3.52 9.85 6.02
N GLY A 304 -2.88 9.69 4.88
CA GLY A 304 -1.43 9.50 4.78
C GLY A 304 -0.65 10.76 4.37
N LEU A 305 -1.30 11.89 4.15
CA LEU A 305 -0.65 13.06 3.55
C LEU A 305 0.19 13.89 4.52
N ARG A 306 0.03 13.76 5.84
CA ARG A 306 0.81 14.53 6.80
C ARG A 306 2.30 14.21 6.73
N LEU A 307 3.16 15.22 6.86
CA LEU A 307 4.61 15.02 6.98
C LEU A 307 4.93 14.19 8.23
N CYS A 308 5.90 13.28 8.11
CA CYS A 308 6.24 12.36 9.18
C CYS A 308 6.96 13.06 10.34
N VAL A 309 7.01 12.35 11.47
CA VAL A 309 7.75 12.75 12.67
C VAL A 309 8.72 11.65 13.09
N ASN A 310 9.82 12.05 13.75
CA ASN A 310 10.77 11.12 14.34
C ASN A 310 10.34 10.70 15.77
N GLN A 311 11.18 9.90 16.47
CA GLN A 311 10.93 9.44 17.85
C GLN A 311 10.88 10.59 18.87
N GLN A 312 11.44 11.76 18.55
CA GLN A 312 11.40 12.97 19.39
C GLN A 312 10.16 13.82 19.12
N GLY A 313 9.28 13.41 18.21
CA GLY A 313 8.11 14.19 17.78
C GLY A 313 8.45 15.35 16.84
N GLU A 314 9.69 15.45 16.36
CA GLU A 314 10.12 16.49 15.45
C GLU A 314 9.57 16.21 14.05
N ARG A 315 8.93 17.21 13.45
CA ARG A 315 8.34 17.12 12.13
C ARG A 315 9.40 17.24 11.04
N MET A 316 9.40 16.29 10.12
CA MET A 316 10.34 16.23 9.02
C MET A 316 9.90 17.14 7.87
N ASP A 317 9.92 18.44 8.10
CA ASP A 317 9.56 19.46 7.13
C ASP A 317 10.79 20.13 6.46
N GLU A 318 10.57 21.19 5.71
CA GLU A 318 11.63 21.88 4.98
C GLU A 318 12.67 22.54 5.89
N SER A 319 12.30 22.92 7.13
CA SER A 319 13.23 23.48 8.11
C SER A 319 14.28 22.45 8.58
N VAL A 320 13.91 21.17 8.60
CA VAL A 320 14.78 20.04 9.01
C VAL A 320 15.49 19.41 7.81
N LEU A 321 14.79 19.24 6.68
CA LEU A 321 15.25 18.46 5.55
C LEU A 321 15.67 19.30 4.33
N GLY A 322 15.37 20.60 4.33
CA GLY A 322 15.60 21.45 3.18
C GLY A 322 14.87 20.91 1.94
N ARG A 323 15.59 20.78 0.83
CA ARG A 323 15.03 20.33 -0.46
C ARG A 323 14.62 18.85 -0.49
N ASP A 324 15.08 18.05 0.46
CA ASP A 324 14.84 16.59 0.49
C ASP A 324 13.48 16.23 1.12
N VAL A 325 12.71 17.22 1.56
CA VAL A 325 11.41 17.01 2.23
C VAL A 325 10.47 16.11 1.44
N GLN A 326 10.36 16.27 0.12
CA GLN A 326 9.46 15.48 -0.73
C GLN A 326 10.01 14.08 -1.06
N GLU A 327 11.31 13.89 -1.05
CA GLU A 327 11.92 12.57 -1.24
C GLU A 327 11.75 11.68 0.00
N LEU A 328 11.86 12.29 1.17
CA LEU A 328 11.64 11.59 2.44
C LEU A 328 10.14 11.38 2.70
N ASN A 329 9.32 12.39 2.46
CA ASN A 329 7.88 12.34 2.68
C ASN A 329 7.14 11.91 1.41
N LYS A 330 7.15 10.59 1.11
CA LYS A 330 6.47 9.98 -0.03
C LYS A 330 5.43 8.97 0.45
N LEU A 331 4.17 9.21 0.10
CA LEU A 331 3.07 8.27 0.31
C LEU A 331 2.93 7.37 -0.91
N THR A 332 3.08 6.06 -0.73
CA THR A 332 2.92 5.07 -1.79
C THR A 332 1.54 4.44 -1.71
N LEU A 333 0.79 4.51 -2.81
CA LEU A 333 -0.50 3.84 -2.97
C LEU A 333 -0.30 2.54 -3.73
N ILE A 334 -0.66 1.41 -3.13
CA ILE A 334 -0.62 0.08 -3.76
C ILE A 334 -2.07 -0.33 -4.05
N THR A 335 -2.40 -0.49 -5.34
CA THR A 335 -3.78 -0.65 -5.75
C THR A 335 -3.88 -1.30 -7.12
N ASP A 336 -5.10 -1.52 -7.64
CA ASP A 336 -5.27 -1.80 -9.07
C ASP A 336 -4.93 -0.57 -9.94
N LEU A 337 -4.74 -0.78 -11.23
CA LEU A 337 -4.25 0.29 -12.13
C LEU A 337 -5.20 1.48 -12.24
N GLU A 338 -6.50 1.23 -12.16
CA GLU A 338 -7.49 2.29 -12.35
C GLU A 338 -7.46 3.27 -11.17
N TYR A 339 -7.31 2.74 -9.95
CA TYR A 339 -7.10 3.59 -8.78
C TYR A 339 -5.74 4.30 -8.83
N GLY A 340 -4.69 3.66 -9.36
CA GLY A 340 -3.40 4.27 -9.62
C GLY A 340 -3.50 5.46 -10.58
N LYS A 341 -4.21 5.30 -11.70
CA LYS A 341 -4.50 6.39 -12.64
C LYS A 341 -5.31 7.52 -12.00
N PHE A 342 -6.28 7.17 -11.14
CA PHE A 342 -7.04 8.16 -10.37
C PHE A 342 -6.15 8.95 -9.41
N ALA A 343 -5.22 8.29 -8.70
CA ALA A 343 -4.29 8.97 -7.79
C ALA A 343 -3.31 9.89 -8.53
N GLU A 344 -2.82 9.47 -9.71
CA GLU A 344 -2.01 10.32 -10.60
C GLU A 344 -2.82 11.49 -11.15
N ALA A 345 -4.06 11.25 -11.60
CA ALA A 345 -4.96 12.29 -12.06
C ALA A 345 -5.32 13.28 -10.95
N LEU A 346 -5.50 12.79 -9.70
CA LEU A 346 -5.69 13.64 -8.54
C LEU A 346 -4.46 14.55 -8.33
N GLN A 347 -3.26 14.03 -8.40
CA GLN A 347 -2.03 14.81 -8.26
C GLN A 347 -1.86 15.82 -9.40
N THR A 348 -2.14 15.42 -10.65
CA THR A 348 -2.10 16.28 -11.84
C THR A 348 -3.16 17.37 -11.76
N GLY A 349 -4.42 17.02 -11.45
CA GLY A 349 -5.50 18.00 -11.28
C GLY A 349 -5.26 18.95 -10.12
N LEU A 350 -4.59 18.48 -9.08
CA LEU A 350 -4.06 19.32 -8.02
C LEU A 350 -3.03 20.32 -8.57
N ALA A 351 -2.09 19.91 -9.39
CA ALA A 351 -1.08 20.78 -10.01
C ALA A 351 -1.67 21.77 -11.04
N GLU A 352 -2.61 21.32 -11.89
CA GLU A 352 -3.25 22.14 -12.93
C GLU A 352 -4.14 23.25 -12.35
N SER A 353 -4.91 22.95 -11.31
CA SER A 353 -5.76 23.96 -10.66
C SER A 353 -4.95 25.07 -9.95
N LEU A 354 -3.62 24.91 -9.84
CA LEU A 354 -2.69 25.92 -9.36
C LEU A 354 -2.20 26.83 -10.46
N ALA A 355 -2.01 26.30 -11.66
CA ALA A 355 -1.58 27.11 -12.80
C ALA A 355 -2.59 28.24 -13.13
N ASP A 356 -3.88 27.98 -12.84
CA ASP A 356 -4.96 28.93 -13.13
C ASP A 356 -5.28 29.90 -11.97
N ARG A 357 -4.61 29.79 -10.81
CA ARG A 357 -4.84 30.73 -9.70
C ARG A 357 -3.96 31.97 -9.80
N PRO A 358 -4.54 33.17 -9.64
CA PRO A 358 -3.74 34.38 -9.59
C PRO A 358 -2.78 34.34 -8.40
N GLN A 359 -1.49 34.40 -8.68
CA GLN A 359 -0.41 34.39 -7.67
C GLN A 359 -0.33 35.68 -6.83
N LYS A 360 -1.10 36.69 -7.20
CA LYS A 360 -1.19 37.97 -6.48
C LYS A 360 -2.64 38.31 -6.23
N VAL A 361 -2.92 38.76 -5.00
CA VAL A 361 -4.22 39.34 -4.65
C VAL A 361 -4.26 40.72 -5.30
N ASP A 362 -5.09 40.89 -6.33
CA ASP A 362 -5.37 42.16 -6.95
C ASP A 362 -6.87 42.51 -6.85
N THR A 363 -7.21 43.73 -7.25
CA THR A 363 -8.61 44.21 -7.17
C THR A 363 -9.56 43.42 -8.07
N GLN A 364 -9.07 42.73 -9.11
CA GLN A 364 -9.91 41.94 -10.01
C GLN A 364 -10.46 40.68 -9.33
N LEU A 365 -9.79 40.17 -8.32
CA LEU A 365 -10.24 39.01 -7.53
C LEU A 365 -11.56 39.27 -6.78
N PHE A 366 -11.86 40.53 -6.53
CA PHE A 366 -13.02 40.99 -5.76
C PHE A 366 -14.15 41.58 -6.63
N VAL A 367 -13.91 41.71 -7.93
CA VAL A 367 -14.94 42.23 -8.86
C VAL A 367 -16.12 41.28 -8.92
N GLY A 368 -17.29 41.77 -8.59
CA GLY A 368 -18.53 40.97 -8.57
C GLY A 368 -18.74 40.10 -7.33
N ARG A 369 -17.90 40.23 -6.30
CA ARG A 369 -18.10 39.56 -5.01
C ARG A 369 -18.55 40.54 -3.95
N THR A 370 -19.57 40.14 -3.17
CA THR A 370 -19.99 40.87 -1.99
C THR A 370 -19.09 40.52 -0.83
N LEU A 371 -18.35 41.50 -0.30
CA LEU A 371 -17.55 41.32 0.91
C LEU A 371 -18.46 41.51 2.13
N VAL A 372 -18.30 40.62 3.11
CA VAL A 372 -18.98 40.72 4.40
C VAL A 372 -17.96 40.82 5.51
N ASP A 373 -18.24 41.58 6.56
CA ASP A 373 -17.39 41.65 7.75
C ASP A 373 -17.56 40.43 8.66
N ALA A 374 -16.86 40.41 9.79
CA ALA A 374 -16.90 39.32 10.76
C ALA A 374 -18.30 39.10 11.39
N ASN A 375 -19.22 40.07 11.24
CA ASN A 375 -20.59 40.01 11.75
C ASN A 375 -21.60 39.63 10.65
N GLY A 376 -21.15 39.45 9.40
CA GLY A 376 -21.97 39.10 8.26
C GLY A 376 -22.59 40.29 7.55
N GLU A 377 -22.21 41.54 7.86
CA GLU A 377 -22.69 42.75 7.20
C GLU A 377 -21.88 43.05 5.94
N GLN A 378 -22.56 43.53 4.88
CA GLN A 378 -21.92 43.92 3.63
C GLN A 378 -21.00 45.12 3.82
N VAL A 379 -19.73 44.96 3.43
CA VAL A 379 -18.75 46.06 3.38
C VAL A 379 -18.80 46.70 2.01
N HIS A 380 -19.09 47.99 1.95
CA HIS A 380 -19.16 48.81 0.73
C HIS A 380 -17.83 49.47 0.41
#